data_5ce21075b4aa1762d62445009591ccce
#
_entry.id   5ce21075b4aa1762d62445009591ccce
#
_cell.length_a   1.000
_cell.length_b   1.000
_cell.length_c   1.000
_cell.angle_alpha   90.00
_cell.angle_beta   90.00
_cell.angle_gamma   90.00
#
_symmetry.space_group_name_H-M   'P 1'
#
loop_
_entity.id
_entity.type
_entity.pdbx_description
1 polymer ?
#
loop_
_entity_poly.entity_id
_entity_poly.type
_entity_poly.pdbx_seq_one_letter_code
_entity_poly.pdbx_strand_id
1 'polypeptide(L)'
;MRRCAACGPDLSTVIGDDHLQFDVEVRRLLLAMSAATMDRILKPVREAGKQGRRRSAINTPLRKSIAVRTFNDWNDPPPGFFEMGMVAHCGRSVAGSHAHSLALTDIASGWTEAAAMVVREQTLITVTVEEIRVKLPFAMLGLDVDNDSAFINETVVDYCKDRKLDLTRSRPYKKNDQAWIEQKNGAVVRRLVGYGRLEGAVAAAALSKLHDVARLYVNFFQPSFKLKSKTRAGAKVTKKYYVPATPYQRLLTHDRVTDESKKQLRQIFSTLDPVQLLNQIREAQRNLVQQEVGNGSEKTVESSVRMSGHLSSSGSTSSRMPMPKLSFSGSRQRCRNRSSRVN
;
A
#
# COMPACT_ATOMS: atom_id res chain seq x y z
N MET A 1 4.85 24.64 -18.06
CA MET A 1 4.08 23.53 -18.68
C MET A 1 3.98 22.40 -17.68
N ARG A 2 2.78 22.02 -17.27
CA ARG A 2 2.59 20.93 -16.29
C ARG A 2 2.39 19.63 -17.08
N ARG A 3 3.34 18.71 -16.96
CA ARG A 3 3.20 17.35 -17.52
C ARG A 3 2.10 16.61 -16.78
N CYS A 4 1.11 16.12 -17.50
CA CYS A 4 0.17 15.14 -16.99
C CYS A 4 0.86 13.78 -17.01
N ALA A 5 1.13 13.17 -15.84
CA ALA A 5 1.86 11.90 -15.70
C ALA A 5 1.13 10.68 -16.31
N ALA A 6 -0.06 10.86 -16.87
CA ALA A 6 -0.88 9.81 -17.49
C ALA A 6 -1.02 9.97 -19.02
N CYS A 7 -0.45 11.02 -19.60
CA CYS A 7 -0.44 11.19 -21.04
C CYS A 7 0.87 10.65 -21.59
N GLY A 8 0.78 9.81 -22.62
CA GLY A 8 1.87 9.42 -23.48
C GLY A 8 2.68 10.62 -24.01
N PRO A 9 3.43 10.49 -25.10
CA PRO A 9 4.31 11.54 -25.60
C PRO A 9 3.64 12.89 -25.61
N ASP A 10 4.40 13.93 -25.27
CA ASP A 10 3.94 15.31 -25.14
C ASP A 10 3.05 15.69 -26.33
N LEU A 11 1.88 16.24 -26.06
CA LEU A 11 0.91 16.62 -27.11
C LEU A 11 1.53 17.54 -28.19
N SER A 12 2.55 18.33 -27.80
CA SER A 12 3.35 19.14 -28.72
C SER A 12 4.14 18.30 -29.72
N THR A 13 4.62 17.12 -29.33
CA THR A 13 5.35 16.18 -30.18
C THR A 13 4.39 15.49 -31.18
N VAL A 14 3.21 15.06 -30.68
CA VAL A 14 2.19 14.38 -31.52
C VAL A 14 1.56 15.35 -32.53
N ILE A 15 1.40 16.63 -32.17
CA ILE A 15 0.87 17.67 -33.07
C ILE A 15 1.96 18.20 -34.02
N GLY A 16 3.25 17.96 -33.70
CA GLY A 16 4.40 18.35 -34.51
C GLY A 16 4.75 17.35 -35.61
N ASP A 17 4.34 16.09 -35.49
CA ASP A 17 4.53 15.09 -36.52
C ASP A 17 3.46 15.25 -37.62
N ASP A 18 3.86 15.21 -38.88
CA ASP A 18 3.02 15.41 -40.08
C ASP A 18 1.84 14.42 -40.25
N HIS A 19 1.55 13.62 -39.26
CA HIS A 19 0.47 12.63 -39.25
C HIS A 19 -0.92 13.23 -39.08
N LEU A 20 -1.03 14.46 -38.55
CA LEU A 20 -2.31 15.14 -38.35
C LEU A 20 -2.22 16.60 -38.84
N GLN A 21 -2.82 16.89 -39.97
CA GLN A 21 -2.95 18.27 -40.47
C GLN A 21 -4.12 18.96 -39.77
N PHE A 22 -3.80 19.94 -38.93
CA PHE A 22 -4.79 20.81 -38.30
C PHE A 22 -4.67 22.24 -38.83
N ASP A 23 -5.79 22.93 -38.92
CA ASP A 23 -5.86 24.36 -39.07
C ASP A 23 -5.05 25.03 -37.92
N VAL A 24 -4.40 26.14 -38.25
CA VAL A 24 -3.56 26.90 -37.30
C VAL A 24 -4.33 27.28 -36.04
N GLU A 25 -5.59 27.67 -36.18
CA GLU A 25 -6.45 28.03 -35.05
C GLU A 25 -6.82 26.80 -34.20
N VAL A 26 -7.16 25.67 -34.81
CA VAL A 26 -7.42 24.42 -34.14
C VAL A 26 -6.20 23.95 -33.35
N ARG A 27 -5.00 24.04 -33.96
CA ARG A 27 -3.74 23.73 -33.27
C ARG A 27 -3.52 24.61 -32.05
N ARG A 28 -3.76 25.93 -32.21
CA ARG A 28 -3.61 26.88 -31.10
C ARG A 28 -4.56 26.56 -29.94
N LEU A 29 -5.82 26.25 -30.25
CA LEU A 29 -6.83 25.85 -29.23
C LEU A 29 -6.49 24.54 -28.54
N LEU A 30 -6.00 23.52 -29.26
CA LEU A 30 -5.58 22.26 -28.70
C LEU A 30 -4.41 22.42 -27.70
N LEU A 31 -3.42 23.24 -28.05
CA LEU A 31 -2.28 23.53 -27.19
C LEU A 31 -2.66 24.38 -25.96
N ALA A 32 -3.70 25.19 -26.07
CA ALA A 32 -4.21 26.02 -24.95
C ALA A 32 -5.12 25.23 -23.99
N MET A 33 -5.63 24.07 -24.40
CA MET A 33 -6.54 23.28 -23.56
C MET A 33 -5.87 22.72 -22.30
N SER A 34 -6.61 22.78 -21.19
CA SER A 34 -6.20 22.09 -19.96
C SER A 34 -6.46 20.58 -20.07
N ALA A 35 -5.66 19.76 -19.35
CA ALA A 35 -5.88 18.31 -19.27
C ALA A 35 -7.31 17.94 -18.82
N ALA A 36 -7.91 18.73 -17.93
CA ALA A 36 -9.30 18.54 -17.49
C ALA A 36 -10.32 18.81 -18.59
N THR A 37 -10.06 19.77 -19.47
CA THR A 37 -10.90 20.07 -20.64
C THR A 37 -10.82 18.93 -21.66
N MET A 38 -9.60 18.43 -21.94
CA MET A 38 -9.40 17.27 -22.82
C MET A 38 -10.14 16.04 -22.30
N ASP A 39 -10.02 15.74 -21.00
CA ASP A 39 -10.72 14.61 -20.38
C ASP A 39 -12.24 14.72 -20.52
N ARG A 40 -12.78 15.93 -20.39
CA ARG A 40 -14.23 16.18 -20.54
C ARG A 40 -14.71 15.98 -21.97
N ILE A 41 -13.96 16.49 -22.95
CA ILE A 41 -14.28 16.35 -24.38
C ILE A 41 -14.17 14.90 -24.83
N LEU A 42 -13.13 14.17 -24.37
CA LEU A 42 -12.88 12.78 -24.75
C LEU A 42 -13.77 11.79 -24.00
N LYS A 43 -14.44 12.20 -22.93
CA LYS A 43 -15.28 11.32 -22.11
C LYS A 43 -16.37 10.61 -22.94
N PRO A 44 -17.19 11.28 -23.77
CA PRO A 44 -18.21 10.60 -24.57
C PRO A 44 -17.61 9.59 -25.56
N VAL A 45 -16.49 9.94 -26.20
CA VAL A 45 -15.79 9.06 -27.16
C VAL A 45 -15.24 7.82 -26.46
N ARG A 46 -14.63 8.00 -25.28
CA ARG A 46 -14.15 6.87 -24.47
C ARG A 46 -15.29 6.01 -23.92
N GLU A 47 -16.43 6.59 -23.62
CA GLU A 47 -17.62 5.87 -23.17
C GLU A 47 -18.26 5.07 -24.32
N ALA A 48 -18.33 5.64 -25.52
CA ALA A 48 -18.80 4.95 -26.73
C ALA A 48 -17.85 3.84 -27.19
N GLY A 49 -16.52 4.04 -27.07
CA GLY A 49 -15.49 3.04 -27.39
C GLY A 49 -15.30 1.95 -26.34
N LYS A 50 -15.88 2.10 -25.17
CA LYS A 50 -15.95 1.03 -24.17
C LYS A 50 -16.99 0.00 -24.63
N GLN A 51 -16.57 -0.89 -25.55
CA GLN A 51 -17.26 -2.16 -25.71
C GLN A 51 -17.34 -2.78 -24.32
N GLY A 52 -18.58 -2.80 -23.79
CA GLY A 52 -18.82 -3.17 -22.42
C GLY A 52 -18.27 -4.54 -22.10
N ARG A 53 -17.08 -4.63 -21.51
CA ARG A 53 -16.81 -5.74 -20.62
C ARG A 53 -17.92 -5.66 -19.58
N ARG A 54 -18.95 -6.51 -19.73
CA ARG A 54 -19.89 -6.80 -18.67
C ARG A 54 -19.00 -7.20 -17.50
N ARG A 55 -18.83 -6.30 -16.54
CA ARG A 55 -18.31 -6.68 -15.23
C ARG A 55 -19.22 -7.80 -14.79
N SER A 56 -18.68 -9.00 -14.57
CA SER A 56 -19.43 -10.10 -13.99
C SER A 56 -20.17 -9.49 -12.81
N ALA A 57 -21.49 -9.57 -12.83
CA ALA A 57 -22.31 -9.04 -11.75
C ALA A 57 -21.84 -9.76 -10.50
N ILE A 58 -21.11 -9.08 -9.62
CA ILE A 58 -20.84 -9.56 -8.27
C ILE A 58 -22.20 -9.97 -7.75
N ASN A 59 -22.32 -11.19 -7.21
CA ASN A 59 -23.56 -11.74 -6.72
C ASN A 59 -24.30 -10.65 -5.90
N THR A 60 -25.26 -9.99 -6.53
CA THR A 60 -25.90 -8.79 -5.98
C THR A 60 -26.66 -9.08 -4.69
N PRO A 61 -27.32 -10.26 -4.52
CA PRO A 61 -27.94 -10.66 -3.25
C PRO A 61 -26.90 -10.81 -2.13
N LEU A 62 -25.82 -11.54 -2.35
CA LEU A 62 -24.76 -11.74 -1.36
C LEU A 62 -24.14 -10.41 -0.93
N ARG A 63 -23.84 -9.54 -1.90
CA ARG A 63 -23.31 -8.21 -1.60
C ARG A 63 -24.28 -7.36 -0.76
N LYS A 64 -25.59 -7.47 -0.99
CA LYS A 64 -26.60 -6.75 -0.22
C LYS A 64 -26.73 -7.27 1.20
N SER A 65 -26.44 -8.55 1.45
CA SER A 65 -26.50 -9.14 2.80
C SER A 65 -25.32 -8.70 3.68
N ILE A 66 -24.20 -8.23 3.12
CA ILE A 66 -23.05 -7.75 3.88
C ILE A 66 -23.26 -6.28 4.24
N ALA A 67 -23.24 -5.98 5.54
CA ALA A 67 -23.42 -4.63 6.06
C ALA A 67 -22.37 -3.65 5.52
N VAL A 68 -22.79 -2.42 5.24
CA VAL A 68 -21.89 -1.35 4.83
C VAL A 68 -21.42 -0.59 6.05
N ARG A 69 -20.10 -0.42 6.20
CA ARG A 69 -19.51 0.52 7.15
C ARG A 69 -18.72 1.60 6.42
N THR A 70 -18.80 2.81 6.94
CA THR A 70 -18.05 3.96 6.45
C THR A 70 -16.95 4.31 7.45
N PHE A 71 -15.97 5.10 7.03
CA PHE A 71 -14.93 5.60 7.93
C PHE A 71 -15.49 6.23 9.22
N ASN A 72 -16.63 6.92 9.13
CA ASN A 72 -17.23 7.61 10.27
C ASN A 72 -18.01 6.67 11.21
N ASP A 73 -18.42 5.50 10.73
CA ASP A 73 -19.15 4.51 11.53
C ASP A 73 -18.22 3.76 12.49
N TRP A 74 -16.91 3.82 12.23
CA TRP A 74 -15.86 3.32 13.12
C TRP A 74 -15.60 4.31 14.27
N ASN A 75 -16.57 4.43 15.17
CA ASN A 75 -16.47 5.31 16.33
C ASN A 75 -15.74 4.59 17.46
N ASP A 76 -14.41 4.71 17.50
CA ASP A 76 -13.51 4.10 18.49
C ASP A 76 -13.78 2.60 18.74
N PRO A 77 -13.64 1.74 17.70
CA PRO A 77 -13.87 0.31 17.86
C PRO A 77 -12.83 -0.31 18.79
N PRO A 78 -13.14 -1.43 19.45
CA PRO A 78 -12.12 -2.21 20.15
C PRO A 78 -11.09 -2.75 19.15
N PRO A 79 -9.84 -3.01 19.56
CA PRO A 79 -8.89 -3.77 18.76
C PRO A 79 -9.47 -5.13 18.36
N GLY A 80 -9.20 -5.54 17.11
CA GLY A 80 -9.70 -6.77 16.53
C GLY A 80 -10.56 -6.59 15.28
N PHE A 81 -10.95 -5.36 14.94
CA PHE A 81 -11.58 -5.05 13.64
C PHE A 81 -10.51 -4.63 12.63
N PHE A 82 -10.39 -5.39 11.57
CA PHE A 82 -9.35 -5.18 10.56
C PHE A 82 -9.96 -4.72 9.23
N GLU A 83 -9.40 -3.66 8.63
CA GLU A 83 -9.54 -3.45 7.21
C GLU A 83 -8.63 -4.42 6.47
N MET A 84 -9.18 -5.12 5.48
CA MET A 84 -8.46 -6.08 4.65
C MET A 84 -8.34 -5.57 3.22
N GLY A 85 -7.14 -5.66 2.67
CA GLY A 85 -6.86 -5.26 1.30
C GLY A 85 -5.79 -6.12 0.66
N MET A 86 -5.65 -6.01 -0.66
CA MET A 86 -4.68 -6.79 -1.42
C MET A 86 -3.78 -5.87 -2.26
N VAL A 87 -2.49 -6.19 -2.28
CA VAL A 87 -1.48 -5.52 -3.09
C VAL A 87 -0.97 -6.49 -4.14
N ALA A 88 -1.23 -6.19 -5.42
CA ALA A 88 -0.73 -7.00 -6.54
C ALA A 88 0.72 -6.64 -6.89
N HIS A 89 1.60 -7.62 -6.98
CA HIS A 89 2.99 -7.43 -7.38
C HIS A 89 3.15 -7.78 -8.87
N CYS A 90 2.45 -7.02 -9.72
CA CYS A 90 2.33 -7.26 -11.16
C CYS A 90 3.34 -6.47 -12.02
N GLY A 91 4.19 -5.63 -11.40
CA GLY A 91 5.08 -4.74 -12.15
C GLY A 91 4.30 -3.75 -13.03
N ARG A 92 4.75 -3.60 -14.27
CA ARG A 92 4.14 -2.69 -15.26
C ARG A 92 2.90 -3.26 -15.96
N SER A 93 2.67 -4.56 -15.87
CA SER A 93 1.56 -5.25 -16.57
C SER A 93 0.77 -6.11 -15.58
N VAL A 94 -0.55 -5.98 -15.63
CA VAL A 94 -1.48 -6.83 -14.86
C VAL A 94 -1.77 -8.16 -15.55
N ALA A 95 -1.25 -8.37 -16.76
CA ALA A 95 -1.43 -9.62 -17.50
C ALA A 95 -0.57 -10.74 -16.91
N GLY A 96 -1.04 -11.98 -16.98
CA GLY A 96 -0.34 -13.17 -16.47
C GLY A 96 -0.42 -13.33 -14.95
N SER A 97 0.22 -14.39 -14.46
CA SER A 97 0.28 -14.71 -13.03
C SER A 97 1.27 -13.81 -12.30
N HIS A 98 0.92 -13.41 -11.09
CA HIS A 98 1.81 -12.64 -10.20
C HIS A 98 1.41 -12.84 -8.75
N ALA A 99 2.39 -12.68 -7.86
CA ALA A 99 2.16 -12.77 -6.42
C ALA A 99 1.38 -11.57 -5.89
N HIS A 100 0.73 -11.78 -4.75
CA HIS A 100 -0.03 -10.75 -4.04
C HIS A 100 0.40 -10.71 -2.57
N SER A 101 0.24 -9.56 -1.95
CA SER A 101 0.24 -9.44 -0.48
C SER A 101 -1.19 -9.21 -0.01
N LEU A 102 -1.73 -10.12 0.79
CA LEU A 102 -2.92 -9.87 1.58
C LEU A 102 -2.49 -9.10 2.82
N ALA A 103 -3.08 -7.94 3.05
CA ALA A 103 -2.75 -7.09 4.18
C ALA A 103 -3.99 -6.83 5.02
N LEU A 104 -3.83 -6.89 6.35
CA LEU A 104 -4.83 -6.61 7.35
C LEU A 104 -4.33 -5.51 8.27
N THR A 105 -5.14 -4.50 8.53
CA THR A 105 -4.79 -3.41 9.46
C THR A 105 -5.88 -3.20 10.49
N ASP A 106 -5.54 -3.39 11.76
CA ASP A 106 -6.46 -3.12 12.87
C ASP A 106 -6.77 -1.61 12.97
N ILE A 107 -8.05 -1.29 12.99
CA ILE A 107 -8.55 0.08 12.95
C ILE A 107 -8.20 0.85 14.23
N ALA A 108 -8.26 0.18 15.37
CA ALA A 108 -8.03 0.80 16.67
C ALA A 108 -6.55 1.10 16.91
N SER A 109 -5.68 0.13 16.74
CA SER A 109 -4.25 0.23 17.09
C SER A 109 -3.37 0.59 15.88
N GLY A 110 -3.80 0.26 14.67
CA GLY A 110 -2.98 0.30 13.45
C GLY A 110 -2.01 -0.89 13.36
N TRP A 111 -2.24 -1.97 14.13
CA TRP A 111 -1.53 -3.22 13.98
C TRP A 111 -1.70 -3.75 12.57
N THR A 112 -0.60 -4.11 11.93
CA THR A 112 -0.62 -4.49 10.51
C THR A 112 0.04 -5.84 10.33
N GLU A 113 -0.69 -6.74 9.71
CA GLU A 113 -0.19 -8.03 9.24
C GLU A 113 -0.21 -8.06 7.71
N ALA A 114 0.73 -8.76 7.12
CA ALA A 114 0.74 -9.04 5.70
C ALA A 114 1.21 -10.47 5.45
N ALA A 115 0.60 -11.13 4.48
CA ALA A 115 0.98 -12.47 4.05
C ALA A 115 1.06 -12.56 2.53
N ALA A 116 1.98 -13.37 2.03
CA ALA A 116 2.17 -13.57 0.61
C ALA A 116 1.19 -14.61 0.07
N MET A 117 0.66 -14.34 -1.13
CA MET A 117 -0.19 -15.26 -1.89
C MET A 117 0.38 -15.44 -3.29
N VAL A 118 0.47 -16.67 -3.76
CA VAL A 118 0.96 -16.98 -5.12
C VAL A 118 -0.02 -16.51 -6.19
N VAL A 119 -1.31 -16.67 -5.91
CA VAL A 119 -2.43 -16.30 -6.80
C VAL A 119 -3.56 -15.69 -5.99
N ARG A 120 -4.41 -14.94 -6.68
CA ARG A 120 -5.60 -14.34 -6.10
C ARG A 120 -6.79 -15.31 -6.21
N GLU A 121 -6.96 -16.15 -5.20
CA GLU A 121 -7.98 -17.20 -5.16
C GLU A 121 -8.71 -17.17 -3.81
N GLN A 122 -10.01 -17.45 -3.80
CA GLN A 122 -10.91 -17.25 -2.65
C GLN A 122 -10.55 -18.15 -1.47
N THR A 123 -10.29 -19.43 -1.73
CA THR A 123 -9.92 -20.38 -0.69
C THR A 123 -8.57 -20.03 -0.08
N LEU A 124 -7.62 -19.60 -0.91
CA LEU A 124 -6.31 -19.15 -0.43
C LEU A 124 -6.42 -17.89 0.46
N ILE A 125 -7.37 -16.99 0.17
CA ILE A 125 -7.63 -15.82 1.03
C ILE A 125 -8.07 -16.28 2.42
N THR A 126 -9.03 -17.20 2.53
CA THR A 126 -9.53 -17.65 3.85
C THR A 126 -8.47 -18.40 4.63
N VAL A 127 -7.68 -19.24 3.97
CA VAL A 127 -6.51 -19.94 4.59
C VAL A 127 -5.50 -18.90 5.11
N THR A 128 -5.17 -17.91 4.29
CA THR A 128 -4.21 -16.86 4.66
C THR A 128 -4.72 -15.98 5.81
N VAL A 129 -6.01 -15.66 5.82
CA VAL A 129 -6.64 -14.94 6.96
C VAL A 129 -6.57 -15.77 8.23
N GLU A 130 -6.82 -17.08 8.14
CA GLU A 130 -6.72 -17.98 9.30
C GLU A 130 -5.30 -18.06 9.84
N GLU A 131 -4.29 -18.17 8.97
CA GLU A 131 -2.88 -18.13 9.37
C GLU A 131 -2.52 -16.82 10.10
N ILE A 132 -3.01 -15.69 9.61
CA ILE A 132 -2.82 -14.39 10.27
C ILE A 132 -3.55 -14.40 11.62
N ARG A 133 -4.81 -14.85 11.67
CA ARG A 133 -5.62 -14.85 12.88
C ARG A 133 -4.97 -15.63 14.02
N VAL A 134 -4.39 -16.78 13.74
CA VAL A 134 -3.68 -17.61 14.73
C VAL A 134 -2.41 -16.93 15.25
N LYS A 135 -1.74 -16.13 14.43
CA LYS A 135 -0.51 -15.39 14.81
C LYS A 135 -0.79 -14.10 15.59
N LEU A 136 -2.05 -13.62 15.65
CA LEU A 136 -2.38 -12.39 16.35
C LEU A 136 -2.25 -12.53 17.88
N PRO A 137 -1.67 -11.55 18.58
CA PRO A 137 -1.60 -11.55 20.04
C PRO A 137 -2.90 -11.07 20.73
N PHE A 138 -3.96 -10.86 19.98
CA PHE A 138 -5.30 -10.46 20.44
C PHE A 138 -6.36 -11.00 19.48
N ALA A 139 -7.62 -11.07 19.96
CA ALA A 139 -8.70 -11.67 19.20
C ALA A 139 -9.04 -10.84 17.94
N MET A 140 -9.24 -11.52 16.82
CA MET A 140 -9.87 -10.94 15.64
C MET A 140 -11.40 -10.96 15.86
N LEU A 141 -12.05 -9.81 15.70
CA LEU A 141 -13.49 -9.62 15.90
C LEU A 141 -14.25 -9.46 14.59
N GLY A 142 -13.61 -8.90 13.58
CA GLY A 142 -14.25 -8.68 12.28
C GLY A 142 -13.32 -8.22 11.20
N LEU A 143 -13.83 -8.28 9.97
CA LEU A 143 -13.15 -7.88 8.73
C LEU A 143 -13.99 -6.86 7.98
N ASP A 144 -13.38 -5.75 7.58
CA ASP A 144 -13.95 -4.78 6.66
C ASP A 144 -13.21 -4.87 5.32
N VAL A 145 -13.97 -5.09 4.24
CA VAL A 145 -13.42 -5.37 2.93
C VAL A 145 -13.86 -4.34 1.89
N ASP A 146 -13.14 -4.23 0.80
CA ASP A 146 -13.61 -3.48 -0.35
C ASP A 146 -14.68 -4.27 -1.14
N ASN A 147 -15.21 -3.67 -2.20
CA ASN A 147 -16.23 -4.33 -3.02
C ASN A 147 -15.63 -5.24 -4.11
N ASP A 148 -14.43 -5.76 -3.89
CA ASP A 148 -13.79 -6.67 -4.82
C ASP A 148 -14.41 -8.08 -4.71
N SER A 149 -14.56 -8.77 -5.85
CA SER A 149 -15.10 -10.14 -5.92
C SER A 149 -14.21 -11.17 -5.21
N ALA A 150 -12.94 -10.87 -5.00
CA ALA A 150 -12.06 -11.73 -4.21
C ALA A 150 -12.47 -11.82 -2.75
N PHE A 151 -13.08 -10.76 -2.21
CA PHE A 151 -13.52 -10.69 -0.82
C PHE A 151 -15.03 -10.89 -0.65
N ILE A 152 -15.83 -10.47 -1.65
CA ILE A 152 -17.29 -10.64 -1.62
C ILE A 152 -17.69 -11.89 -2.39
N ASN A 153 -17.60 -13.03 -1.74
CA ASN A 153 -18.00 -14.34 -2.23
C ASN A 153 -18.46 -15.23 -1.08
N GLU A 154 -19.10 -16.34 -1.38
CA GLU A 154 -19.66 -17.27 -0.40
C GLU A 154 -18.59 -17.86 0.51
N THR A 155 -17.43 -18.24 -0.03
CA THR A 155 -16.31 -18.81 0.73
C THR A 155 -15.85 -17.90 1.87
N VAL A 156 -15.67 -16.60 1.61
CA VAL A 156 -15.26 -15.63 2.63
C VAL A 156 -16.39 -15.36 3.64
N VAL A 157 -17.63 -15.27 3.15
CA VAL A 157 -18.81 -15.06 4.03
C VAL A 157 -18.99 -16.23 4.98
N ASP A 158 -18.89 -17.46 4.48
CA ASP A 158 -19.08 -18.67 5.31
C ASP A 158 -17.92 -18.82 6.30
N TYR A 159 -16.67 -18.57 5.87
CA TYR A 159 -15.53 -18.51 6.78
C TYR A 159 -15.77 -17.52 7.93
N CYS A 160 -16.27 -16.31 7.65
CA CYS A 160 -16.54 -15.32 8.68
C CYS A 160 -17.65 -15.78 9.64
N LYS A 161 -18.70 -16.42 9.12
CA LYS A 161 -19.78 -16.99 9.94
C LYS A 161 -19.28 -18.10 10.87
N ASP A 162 -18.51 -19.06 10.32
CA ASP A 162 -17.95 -20.19 11.07
C ASP A 162 -17.02 -19.72 12.19
N ARG A 163 -16.25 -18.67 11.95
CA ARG A 163 -15.34 -18.05 12.93
C ARG A 163 -16.00 -16.99 13.81
N LYS A 164 -17.29 -16.70 13.60
CA LYS A 164 -18.04 -15.64 14.31
C LYS A 164 -17.38 -14.27 14.17
N LEU A 165 -16.89 -13.96 12.97
CA LEU A 165 -16.31 -12.69 12.63
C LEU A 165 -17.35 -11.79 11.98
N ASP A 166 -17.45 -10.53 12.43
CA ASP A 166 -18.24 -9.52 11.73
C ASP A 166 -17.65 -9.23 10.36
N LEU A 167 -18.39 -9.50 9.29
CA LEU A 167 -18.02 -9.12 7.95
C LEU A 167 -18.75 -7.86 7.53
N THR A 168 -18.00 -6.80 7.21
CA THR A 168 -18.53 -5.55 6.69
C THR A 168 -17.81 -5.16 5.39
N ARG A 169 -18.37 -4.22 4.69
CA ARG A 169 -17.77 -3.71 3.44
C ARG A 169 -17.87 -2.20 3.32
N SER A 170 -16.91 -1.62 2.62
CA SER A 170 -16.90 -0.22 2.26
C SER A 170 -17.98 0.12 1.21
N ARG A 171 -18.31 1.40 1.07
CA ARG A 171 -19.16 1.89 -0.03
C ARG A 171 -18.42 1.79 -1.38
N PRO A 172 -19.13 1.46 -2.46
CA PRO A 172 -18.53 1.45 -3.80
C PRO A 172 -17.95 2.81 -4.15
N TYR A 173 -16.74 2.82 -4.71
CA TYR A 173 -16.04 4.02 -5.20
C TYR A 173 -15.72 5.09 -4.13
N LYS A 174 -15.79 4.76 -2.84
CA LYS A 174 -15.44 5.65 -1.72
C LYS A 174 -14.12 5.23 -1.08
N LYS A 175 -13.01 5.62 -1.68
CA LYS A 175 -11.66 5.29 -1.19
C LYS A 175 -11.39 5.66 0.27
N ASN A 176 -12.09 6.67 0.79
CA ASN A 176 -11.91 7.10 2.18
C ASN A 176 -12.45 6.10 3.20
N ASP A 177 -13.30 5.15 2.80
CA ASP A 177 -13.92 4.18 3.71
C ASP A 177 -12.92 3.08 4.12
N GLN A 178 -11.83 2.89 3.38
CA GLN A 178 -10.73 1.97 3.70
C GLN A 178 -9.39 2.70 3.88
N ALA A 179 -9.41 3.79 4.60
CA ALA A 179 -8.27 4.68 4.72
C ALA A 179 -7.10 4.07 5.50
N TRP A 180 -7.34 3.18 6.45
CA TRP A 180 -6.30 2.56 7.27
C TRP A 180 -5.48 1.56 6.46
N ILE A 181 -6.14 0.64 5.73
CA ILE A 181 -5.43 -0.33 4.89
C ILE A 181 -4.78 0.32 3.68
N GLU A 182 -5.42 1.30 3.01
CA GLU A 182 -4.81 2.03 1.89
C GLU A 182 -3.52 2.74 2.32
N GLN A 183 -3.53 3.37 3.49
CA GLN A 183 -2.34 4.00 4.05
C GLN A 183 -1.23 2.96 4.30
N LYS A 184 -1.54 1.81 4.87
CA LYS A 184 -0.57 0.77 5.19
C LYS A 184 -0.07 0.04 3.96
N ASN A 185 -0.92 -0.20 2.97
CA ASN A 185 -0.50 -0.74 1.68
C ASN A 185 0.57 0.12 1.01
N GLY A 186 0.46 1.44 1.09
CA GLY A 186 1.48 2.38 0.60
C GLY A 186 2.69 2.49 1.53
N ALA A 187 2.46 2.73 2.82
CA ALA A 187 3.50 3.07 3.78
C ALA A 187 4.30 1.86 4.29
N VAL A 188 3.73 0.66 4.23
CA VAL A 188 4.37 -0.59 4.67
C VAL A 188 4.63 -1.50 3.48
N VAL A 189 3.59 -2.06 2.85
CA VAL A 189 3.76 -3.10 1.83
C VAL A 189 4.58 -2.59 0.64
N ARG A 190 4.14 -1.50 0.00
CA ARG A 190 4.85 -0.95 -1.17
C ARG A 190 6.24 -0.41 -0.84
N ARG A 191 6.43 0.14 0.35
CA ARG A 191 7.75 0.63 0.78
C ARG A 191 8.74 -0.52 1.01
N LEU A 192 8.28 -1.66 1.50
CA LEU A 192 9.11 -2.83 1.77
C LEU A 192 9.40 -3.63 0.50
N VAL A 193 8.40 -3.84 -0.34
CA VAL A 193 8.44 -4.74 -1.50
C VAL A 193 8.81 -4.01 -2.80
N GLY A 194 8.41 -2.74 -2.94
CA GLY A 194 8.57 -2.01 -4.19
C GLY A 194 7.44 -2.27 -5.19
N TYR A 195 7.73 -2.04 -6.46
CA TYR A 195 6.79 -2.12 -7.59
C TYR A 195 7.22 -3.14 -8.65
N GLY A 196 8.22 -3.97 -8.35
CA GLY A 196 8.67 -5.05 -9.22
C GLY A 196 7.61 -6.13 -9.44
N ARG A 197 7.82 -6.97 -10.44
CA ARG A 197 6.97 -8.10 -10.73
C ARG A 197 7.52 -9.34 -10.04
N LEU A 198 6.65 -9.99 -9.26
CA LEU A 198 6.96 -11.22 -8.53
C LEU A 198 6.09 -12.35 -9.07
N GLU A 199 6.69 -13.46 -9.47
CA GLU A 199 5.97 -14.61 -10.04
C GLU A 199 6.41 -15.92 -9.40
N GLY A 200 5.43 -16.83 -9.29
CA GLY A 200 5.65 -18.19 -8.84
C GLY A 200 5.87 -18.37 -7.35
N ALA A 201 6.05 -19.61 -6.94
CA ALA A 201 6.13 -20.01 -5.53
C ALA A 201 7.39 -19.52 -4.83
N VAL A 202 8.51 -19.44 -5.55
CA VAL A 202 9.80 -19.00 -4.97
C VAL A 202 9.74 -17.52 -4.60
N ALA A 203 9.21 -16.67 -5.49
CA ALA A 203 9.01 -15.26 -5.21
C ALA A 203 7.99 -15.03 -4.07
N ALA A 204 6.91 -15.82 -4.04
CA ALA A 204 5.94 -15.76 -2.95
C ALA A 204 6.56 -16.18 -1.60
N ALA A 205 7.41 -17.21 -1.58
CA ALA A 205 8.12 -17.63 -0.37
C ALA A 205 9.12 -16.55 0.12
N ALA A 206 9.85 -15.90 -0.78
CA ALA A 206 10.71 -14.77 -0.44
C ALA A 206 9.91 -13.58 0.11
N LEU A 207 8.75 -13.28 -0.48
CA LEU A 207 7.82 -12.26 -0.02
C LEU A 207 7.25 -12.59 1.37
N SER A 208 6.91 -13.85 1.64
CA SER A 208 6.45 -14.31 2.96
C SER A 208 7.52 -14.07 4.03
N LYS A 209 8.77 -14.46 3.78
CA LYS A 209 9.89 -14.20 4.70
C LYS A 209 10.06 -12.72 5.02
N LEU A 210 9.92 -11.85 4.03
CA LEU A 210 9.99 -10.40 4.24
C LEU A 210 8.84 -9.93 5.14
N HIS A 211 7.62 -10.40 4.92
CA HIS A 211 6.46 -10.02 5.73
C HIS A 211 6.57 -10.53 7.17
N ASP A 212 7.05 -11.75 7.38
CA ASP A 212 7.21 -12.35 8.71
C ASP A 212 8.16 -11.55 9.61
N VAL A 213 9.23 -11.01 9.05
CA VAL A 213 10.17 -10.17 9.81
C VAL A 213 9.64 -8.73 9.94
N ALA A 214 9.11 -8.19 8.86
CA ALA A 214 8.65 -6.80 8.81
C ALA A 214 7.47 -6.55 9.77
N ARG A 215 6.55 -7.52 9.96
CA ARG A 215 5.44 -7.40 10.91
C ARG A 215 5.90 -7.09 12.33
N LEU A 216 6.99 -7.71 12.77
CA LEU A 216 7.55 -7.49 14.11
C LEU A 216 8.10 -6.07 14.23
N TYR A 217 8.89 -5.62 13.25
CA TYR A 217 9.44 -4.27 13.28
C TYR A 217 8.36 -3.19 13.20
N VAL A 218 7.42 -3.34 12.27
CA VAL A 218 6.35 -2.35 12.03
C VAL A 218 5.43 -2.21 13.24
N ASN A 219 5.06 -3.32 13.88
CA ASN A 219 4.09 -3.32 14.97
C ASN A 219 4.71 -2.93 16.32
N PHE A 220 5.95 -3.31 16.56
CA PHE A 220 6.59 -3.07 17.85
C PHE A 220 7.48 -1.82 17.90
N PHE A 221 8.13 -1.45 16.79
CA PHE A 221 9.14 -0.40 16.79
C PHE A 221 8.86 0.80 15.88
N GLN A 222 7.91 0.70 14.95
CA GLN A 222 7.62 1.81 14.03
C GLN A 222 6.44 2.66 14.51
N PRO A 223 6.67 3.88 15.07
CA PRO A 223 5.58 4.76 15.46
C PRO A 223 4.81 5.28 14.24
N SER A 224 3.52 5.48 14.41
CA SER A 224 2.65 6.05 13.38
C SER A 224 1.71 7.09 13.98
N PHE A 225 1.23 8.01 13.15
CA PHE A 225 0.20 8.96 13.54
C PHE A 225 -1.18 8.32 13.49
N LYS A 226 -1.99 8.53 14.53
CA LYS A 226 -3.44 8.23 14.54
C LYS A 226 -4.20 9.55 14.50
N LEU A 227 -5.18 9.66 13.60
CA LEU A 227 -6.02 10.84 13.47
C LEU A 227 -6.88 11.01 14.74
N LYS A 228 -6.79 12.16 15.40
CA LYS A 228 -7.59 12.50 16.57
C LYS A 228 -8.88 13.21 16.17
N SER A 229 -8.77 14.19 15.27
CA SER A 229 -9.93 14.92 14.78
C SER A 229 -9.68 15.49 13.40
N LYS A 230 -10.74 15.63 12.63
CA LYS A 230 -10.74 16.26 11.31
C LYS A 230 -11.90 17.25 11.25
N THR A 231 -11.60 18.52 11.13
CA THR A 231 -12.59 19.61 11.01
C THR A 231 -12.49 20.21 9.62
N ARG A 232 -13.62 20.60 9.06
CA ARG A 232 -13.70 21.26 7.77
C ARG A 232 -14.46 22.58 7.91
N ALA A 233 -13.81 23.66 7.49
CA ALA A 233 -14.42 25.00 7.41
C ALA A 233 -14.28 25.48 5.95
N GLY A 234 -15.34 25.36 5.17
CA GLY A 234 -15.33 25.64 3.74
C GLY A 234 -14.36 24.71 2.99
N ALA A 235 -13.38 25.30 2.30
CA ALA A 235 -12.33 24.54 1.58
C ALA A 235 -11.17 24.08 2.49
N LYS A 236 -11.06 24.64 3.71
CA LYS A 236 -9.94 24.34 4.64
C LYS A 236 -10.26 23.09 5.45
N VAL A 237 -9.35 22.11 5.41
CA VAL A 237 -9.40 20.90 6.24
C VAL A 237 -8.26 20.96 7.25
N THR A 238 -8.60 20.91 8.54
CA THR A 238 -7.65 20.85 9.65
C THR A 238 -7.69 19.45 10.26
N LYS A 239 -6.52 18.81 10.37
CA LYS A 239 -6.37 17.49 10.98
C LYS A 239 -5.51 17.62 12.24
N LYS A 240 -5.98 17.05 13.34
CA LYS A 240 -5.20 16.91 14.58
C LYS A 240 -4.88 15.41 14.76
N TYR A 241 -3.69 15.11 15.25
CA TYR A 241 -3.22 13.75 15.46
C TYR A 241 -2.90 13.53 16.93
N TYR A 242 -3.02 12.29 17.39
CA TYR A 242 -2.43 11.87 18.65
C TYR A 242 -0.90 11.89 18.58
N VAL A 243 -0.24 11.88 19.73
CA VAL A 243 1.21 11.67 19.80
C VAL A 243 1.56 10.38 19.06
N PRO A 244 2.62 10.38 18.23
CA PRO A 244 3.04 9.17 17.53
C PRO A 244 3.32 8.04 18.52
N ALA A 245 2.75 6.87 18.25
CA ALA A 245 2.96 5.67 19.04
C ALA A 245 3.02 4.45 18.12
N THR A 246 3.63 3.36 18.59
CA THR A 246 3.60 2.09 17.89
C THR A 246 2.25 1.40 18.08
N PRO A 247 1.83 0.50 17.18
CA PRO A 247 0.66 -0.35 17.41
C PRO A 247 0.72 -1.09 18.74
N TYR A 248 1.89 -1.64 19.09
CA TYR A 248 2.15 -2.28 20.38
C TYR A 248 1.82 -1.37 21.57
N GLN A 249 2.34 -0.14 21.58
CA GLN A 249 2.07 0.83 22.66
C GLN A 249 0.57 1.13 22.78
N ARG A 250 -0.15 1.27 21.66
CA ARG A 250 -1.59 1.51 21.66
C ARG A 250 -2.37 0.33 22.23
N LEU A 251 -1.98 -0.92 21.89
CA LEU A 251 -2.62 -2.10 22.45
C LEU A 251 -2.41 -2.21 23.95
N LEU A 252 -1.22 -1.90 24.46
CA LEU A 252 -0.92 -1.94 25.90
C LEU A 252 -1.76 -0.95 26.71
N THR A 253 -2.07 0.21 26.13
CA THR A 253 -2.83 1.28 26.81
C THR A 253 -4.34 1.18 26.57
N HIS A 254 -4.79 0.25 25.73
CA HIS A 254 -6.20 0.14 25.38
C HIS A 254 -6.96 -0.68 26.42
N ASP A 255 -8.09 -0.13 26.94
CA ASP A 255 -8.87 -0.72 28.03
C ASP A 255 -9.57 -2.02 27.64
N ARG A 256 -9.90 -2.17 26.37
CA ARG A 256 -10.61 -3.38 25.85
C ARG A 256 -9.67 -4.51 25.42
N VAL A 257 -8.36 -4.37 25.65
CA VAL A 257 -7.38 -5.46 25.46
C VAL A 257 -7.20 -6.19 26.77
N THR A 258 -7.32 -7.51 26.74
CA THR A 258 -7.19 -8.35 27.93
C THR A 258 -5.78 -8.30 28.53
N ASP A 259 -5.66 -8.52 29.82
CA ASP A 259 -4.34 -8.55 30.49
C ASP A 259 -3.47 -9.70 29.99
N GLU A 260 -4.08 -10.81 29.60
CA GLU A 260 -3.43 -11.94 28.91
C GLU A 260 -2.75 -11.49 27.62
N SER A 261 -3.49 -10.82 26.75
CA SER A 261 -2.96 -10.27 25.49
C SER A 261 -1.84 -9.25 25.75
N LYS A 262 -2.02 -8.39 26.76
CA LYS A 262 -0.96 -7.43 27.16
C LYS A 262 0.29 -8.13 27.67
N LYS A 263 0.14 -9.21 28.44
CA LYS A 263 1.24 -10.04 28.93
C LYS A 263 1.97 -10.70 27.78
N GLN A 264 1.24 -11.33 26.86
CA GLN A 264 1.81 -11.95 25.65
C GLN A 264 2.58 -10.93 24.79
N LEU A 265 2.00 -9.75 24.58
CA LEU A 265 2.64 -8.65 23.85
C LEU A 265 3.97 -8.21 24.48
N ARG A 266 4.02 -8.08 25.83
CA ARG A 266 5.27 -7.74 26.54
C ARG A 266 6.30 -8.87 26.44
N GLN A 267 5.86 -10.11 26.51
CA GLN A 267 6.73 -11.27 26.37
C GLN A 267 7.35 -11.33 24.96
N ILE A 268 6.56 -11.12 23.91
CA ILE A 268 7.10 -11.02 22.54
C ILE A 268 8.08 -9.85 22.45
N PHE A 269 7.71 -8.66 22.93
CA PHE A 269 8.57 -7.47 22.86
C PHE A 269 9.93 -7.69 23.54
N SER A 270 9.98 -8.39 24.68
CA SER A 270 11.24 -8.65 25.42
C SER A 270 12.23 -9.52 24.65
N THR A 271 11.78 -10.25 23.62
CA THR A 271 12.65 -11.12 22.79
C THR A 271 13.12 -10.44 21.50
N LEU A 272 12.64 -9.21 21.20
CA LEU A 272 12.90 -8.54 19.94
C LEU A 272 14.07 -7.55 20.05
N ASP A 273 14.97 -7.61 19.06
CA ASP A 273 16.02 -6.61 18.83
C ASP A 273 15.71 -5.85 17.54
N PRO A 274 15.45 -4.52 17.61
CA PRO A 274 15.14 -3.72 16.44
C PRO A 274 16.26 -3.64 15.40
N VAL A 275 17.53 -3.70 15.83
CA VAL A 275 18.68 -3.67 14.92
C VAL A 275 18.79 -4.99 14.15
N GLN A 276 18.63 -6.10 14.85
CA GLN A 276 18.61 -7.41 14.22
C GLN A 276 17.44 -7.56 13.23
N LEU A 277 16.23 -7.10 13.60
CA LEU A 277 15.07 -7.09 12.72
C LEU A 277 15.31 -6.25 11.46
N LEU A 278 15.91 -5.07 11.57
CA LEU A 278 16.24 -4.24 10.41
C LEU A 278 17.25 -4.92 9.47
N ASN A 279 18.23 -5.62 10.02
CA ASN A 279 19.21 -6.36 9.22
C ASN A 279 18.53 -7.53 8.48
N GLN A 280 17.67 -8.28 9.16
CA GLN A 280 16.87 -9.35 8.55
C GLN A 280 15.92 -8.83 7.46
N ILE A 281 15.27 -7.67 7.66
CA ILE A 281 14.43 -7.02 6.63
C ILE A 281 15.28 -6.69 5.40
N ARG A 282 16.45 -6.08 5.57
CA ARG A 282 17.36 -5.74 4.46
C ARG A 282 17.83 -6.96 3.70
N GLU A 283 18.12 -8.04 4.41
CA GLU A 283 18.50 -9.30 3.79
C GLU A 283 17.33 -9.90 2.99
N ALA A 284 16.14 -9.97 3.60
CA ALA A 284 14.93 -10.44 2.90
C ALA A 284 14.60 -9.59 1.66
N GLN A 285 14.79 -8.27 1.73
CA GLN A 285 14.63 -7.38 0.58
C GLN A 285 15.64 -7.67 -0.53
N ARG A 286 16.92 -7.90 -0.21
CA ARG A 286 17.91 -8.30 -1.21
C ARG A 286 17.53 -9.61 -1.91
N ASN A 287 17.11 -10.60 -1.14
CA ASN A 287 16.66 -11.88 -1.67
C ASN A 287 15.42 -11.74 -2.56
N LEU A 288 14.47 -10.87 -2.18
CA LEU A 288 13.26 -10.61 -2.96
C LEU A 288 13.57 -9.93 -4.30
N VAL A 289 14.47 -8.96 -4.34
CA VAL A 289 14.90 -8.28 -5.58
C VAL A 289 15.48 -9.25 -6.60
N GLN A 290 16.16 -10.32 -6.16
CA GLN A 290 16.67 -11.37 -7.04
C GLN A 290 15.55 -12.19 -7.69
N GLN A 291 14.36 -12.18 -7.13
CA GLN A 291 13.18 -12.89 -7.65
C GLN A 291 12.31 -12.01 -8.55
N GLU A 292 12.64 -10.73 -8.76
CA GLU A 292 11.89 -9.88 -9.66
C GLU A 292 12.11 -10.28 -11.12
N VAL A 293 11.01 -10.50 -11.84
CA VAL A 293 11.06 -10.83 -13.28
C VAL A 293 11.54 -9.61 -14.07
N GLY A 294 12.60 -9.79 -14.85
CA GLY A 294 13.21 -8.75 -15.68
C GLY A 294 14.48 -8.09 -15.09
N ASN A 295 14.88 -8.40 -13.87
CA ASN A 295 16.17 -7.94 -13.32
C ASN A 295 17.35 -8.91 -13.55
N GLY A 296 17.09 -10.05 -14.19
CA GLY A 296 18.01 -11.22 -14.23
C GLY A 296 19.00 -11.30 -15.39
N SER A 297 19.19 -10.31 -16.26
CA SER A 297 20.13 -10.52 -17.38
C SER A 297 21.08 -9.38 -17.77
N GLU A 298 21.01 -8.18 -17.17
CA GLU A 298 21.89 -7.09 -17.66
C GLU A 298 22.76 -6.38 -16.61
N LYS A 299 22.67 -6.66 -15.32
CA LYS A 299 23.44 -5.91 -14.30
C LYS A 299 24.55 -6.68 -13.57
N THR A 300 24.80 -7.93 -13.90
CA THR A 300 25.81 -8.74 -13.18
C THR A 300 27.18 -8.75 -13.85
N VAL A 301 27.37 -8.13 -15.00
CA VAL A 301 28.66 -8.15 -15.71
C VAL A 301 29.46 -6.83 -15.63
N GLU A 302 28.84 -5.69 -15.37
CA GLU A 302 29.57 -4.41 -15.38
C GLU A 302 30.09 -3.91 -14.01
N SER A 303 29.68 -4.47 -12.88
CA SER A 303 30.18 -4.03 -11.58
C SER A 303 31.38 -4.81 -11.05
N SER A 304 31.75 -5.95 -11.66
CA SER A 304 32.88 -6.77 -11.23
C SER A 304 34.20 -6.44 -11.94
N VAL A 305 34.19 -5.61 -12.98
CA VAL A 305 35.40 -5.30 -13.79
C VAL A 305 36.06 -3.97 -13.41
N ARG A 306 35.48 -3.15 -12.55
CA ARG A 306 36.06 -1.85 -12.14
C ARG A 306 36.71 -1.79 -10.76
N MET A 307 36.93 -2.93 -10.06
CA MET A 307 37.67 -2.95 -8.79
C MET A 307 38.95 -3.80 -8.78
N SER A 308 39.67 -3.85 -9.90
CA SER A 308 41.02 -4.42 -9.92
C SER A 308 41.94 -3.49 -10.68
N GLY A 309 42.45 -2.52 -9.97
CA GLY A 309 43.52 -1.63 -10.56
C GLY A 309 43.71 -0.41 -9.68
N HIS A 310 44.36 -0.58 -8.54
CA HIS A 310 45.42 0.26 -8.02
C HIS A 310 45.73 -0.11 -6.57
N LEU A 311 46.74 -0.93 -6.39
CA LEU A 311 47.47 -1.07 -5.14
C LEU A 311 48.76 -0.27 -5.30
N SER A 312 48.93 0.79 -4.52
CA SER A 312 50.25 1.18 -4.03
C SER A 312 50.13 2.09 -2.81
N SER A 313 50.55 1.55 -1.70
CA SER A 313 51.42 2.08 -0.61
C SER A 313 51.04 3.38 0.12
N SER A 314 51.02 3.18 1.42
CA SER A 314 51.55 4.00 2.53
C SER A 314 50.56 4.87 3.34
N GLY A 315 50.63 4.69 4.66
CA GLY A 315 50.35 5.73 5.63
C GLY A 315 49.30 5.42 6.68
N SER A 316 49.73 4.90 7.81
CA SER A 316 48.99 4.86 9.10
C SER A 316 48.57 6.26 9.52
N THR A 317 47.29 6.43 9.90
CA THR A 317 46.87 7.31 11.00
C THR A 317 45.45 7.00 11.42
N SER A 318 45.29 6.78 12.70
CA SER A 318 44.07 6.63 13.48
C SER A 318 43.19 7.89 13.33
N SER A 319 41.93 7.75 12.92
CA SER A 319 40.93 8.76 13.23
C SER A 319 39.50 8.16 13.19
N ARG A 320 38.78 8.52 14.25
CA ARG A 320 37.41 8.19 14.61
C ARG A 320 36.47 8.30 13.42
N MET A 321 35.67 7.26 13.19
CA MET A 321 34.52 7.31 12.27
C MET A 321 33.41 8.17 12.87
N PRO A 322 32.86 9.13 12.13
CA PRO A 322 31.63 9.80 12.50
C PRO A 322 30.41 8.96 12.06
N MET A 323 29.44 8.84 12.98
CA MET A 323 28.15 8.25 12.72
C MET A 323 27.43 8.93 11.53
N PRO A 324 26.80 8.21 10.62
CA PRO A 324 26.03 8.83 9.56
C PRO A 324 24.73 9.44 10.15
N LYS A 325 24.60 10.74 10.04
CA LYS A 325 23.34 11.44 10.29
C LYS A 325 22.33 11.05 9.24
N LEU A 326 21.25 10.38 9.65
CA LEU A 326 20.06 10.17 8.84
C LEU A 326 19.38 11.51 8.58
N SER A 327 19.66 12.13 7.44
CA SER A 327 18.92 13.29 6.98
C SER A 327 17.58 12.83 6.38
N PHE A 328 16.51 13.16 7.07
CA PHE A 328 15.16 13.12 6.54
C PHE A 328 14.96 14.29 5.59
N SER A 329 15.23 14.14 4.30
CA SER A 329 14.77 15.08 3.28
C SER A 329 13.32 14.78 2.94
N GLY A 330 12.42 15.35 3.70
CA GLY A 330 11.01 15.44 3.33
C GLY A 330 10.84 16.59 2.35
N SER A 331 10.80 16.33 1.07
CA SER A 331 10.40 17.30 0.05
C SER A 331 8.92 17.65 0.23
N ARG A 332 8.65 18.69 1.02
CA ARG A 332 7.35 19.40 1.03
C ARG A 332 7.27 20.24 -0.23
N GLN A 333 6.66 19.75 -1.28
CA GLN A 333 6.15 20.62 -2.34
C GLN A 333 4.95 21.42 -1.80
N ARG A 334 5.21 22.66 -1.41
CA ARG A 334 4.17 23.68 -1.15
C ARG A 334 3.68 24.19 -2.50
N CYS A 335 2.49 23.80 -2.92
CA CYS A 335 1.74 24.56 -3.92
C CYS A 335 1.29 25.88 -3.31
N ARG A 336 1.98 26.97 -3.64
CA ARG A 336 1.50 28.33 -3.40
C ARG A 336 0.46 28.67 -4.47
N ASN A 337 -0.81 28.69 -4.10
CA ASN A 337 -1.83 29.41 -4.86
C ASN A 337 -1.65 30.92 -4.60
N ARG A 338 -1.19 31.63 -5.62
CA ARG A 338 -1.38 33.08 -5.71
C ARG A 338 -2.79 33.34 -6.24
N SER A 339 -3.66 33.80 -5.38
CA SER A 339 -4.87 34.52 -5.80
C SER A 339 -4.50 35.97 -6.08
N SER A 340 -4.46 36.37 -7.33
CA SER A 340 -4.54 37.78 -7.72
C SER A 340 -5.99 38.21 -7.65
N ARG A 341 -6.26 39.17 -6.79
CA ARG A 341 -7.46 40.02 -6.81
C ARG A 341 -7.40 40.88 -8.07
N VAL A 342 -8.47 40.95 -8.77
CA VAL A 342 -8.83 42.14 -9.57
C VAL A 342 -10.32 42.43 -9.28
N ASN A 343 -10.57 43.66 -8.95
CA ASN A 343 -11.79 44.43 -8.69
C ASN A 343 -13.13 43.77 -9.04
#